data_9f4ea8f562664b5f31bd32c6b08869e9
#
_entry.id   9f4ea8f562664b5f31bd32c6b08869e9
#
_cell.length_a   1.000
_cell.length_b   1.000
_cell.length_c   1.000
_cell.angle_alpha   90.00
_cell.angle_beta   90.00
_cell.angle_gamma   90.00
#
_symmetry.space_group_name_H-M   'P 1'
#
loop_
_entity.id
_entity.type
_entity.pdbx_description
1 polymer ?
#
loop_
_entity_poly.entity_id
_entity_poly.type
_entity_poly.pdbx_seq_one_letter_code
_entity_poly.pdbx_strand_id
1 'polypeptide(L)'
;MVDIDKDNLPNIIDGNVPKNYELCKEGDIVFADASEDTNEVAKAVEYYNLNGKKVVCGLHTIHGRDNKNKTVVGYKGYAFSSMSFHHQIRRIAQGTKIYSINSKNFSKCYVGIPSKDEQQKIADLLRLIDERIATQNKIIEDLKKLKCAI
;
A
#
# COMPACT_ATOMS: atom_id res chain seq x y z
N MET A 1 -3.49 -0.47 -3.24
CA MET A 1 -2.48 -0.37 -4.34
C MET A 1 -2.51 1.04 -4.89
N VAL A 2 -1.39 1.55 -5.41
CA VAL A 2 -1.32 2.84 -6.12
C VAL A 2 -1.24 2.59 -7.62
N ASP A 3 -2.15 3.24 -8.34
CA ASP A 3 -2.18 3.33 -9.79
C ASP A 3 -2.14 4.83 -10.15
N ILE A 4 -1.05 5.28 -10.72
CA ILE A 4 -0.79 6.71 -10.92
C ILE A 4 -1.74 7.36 -11.95
N ASP A 5 -2.42 6.55 -12.76
CA ASP A 5 -3.45 7.03 -13.68
C ASP A 5 -4.79 7.29 -12.99
N LYS A 6 -5.00 6.70 -11.80
CA LYS A 6 -6.22 6.82 -10.98
C LYS A 6 -6.00 7.64 -9.72
N ASP A 7 -4.79 7.58 -9.17
CA ASP A 7 -4.44 8.18 -7.88
C ASP A 7 -3.62 9.48 -8.11
N ASN A 8 -4.04 10.55 -7.44
CA ASN A 8 -3.33 11.83 -7.51
C ASN A 8 -2.24 11.89 -6.44
N LEU A 9 -1.00 11.59 -6.83
CA LEU A 9 0.15 11.75 -5.94
C LEU A 9 0.65 13.20 -5.96
N PRO A 10 1.10 13.74 -4.81
CA PRO A 10 1.66 15.09 -4.76
C PRO A 10 2.96 15.18 -5.58
N ASN A 11 3.13 16.26 -6.31
CA ASN A 11 4.37 16.55 -7.02
C ASN A 11 5.41 17.11 -6.04
N ILE A 12 6.66 16.67 -6.18
CA ILE A 12 7.79 17.29 -5.50
C ILE A 12 8.13 18.56 -6.29
N ILE A 13 8.02 19.72 -5.61
CA ILE A 13 8.38 21.02 -6.15
C ILE A 13 9.89 21.23 -5.95
N ASP A 14 10.55 21.95 -6.86
CA ASP A 14 11.96 22.25 -6.79
C ASP A 14 12.39 22.77 -5.42
N GLY A 15 13.50 22.23 -4.90
CA GLY A 15 14.05 22.54 -3.59
C GLY A 15 13.68 21.54 -2.48
N ASN A 16 12.63 20.73 -2.64
CA ASN A 16 12.18 19.75 -1.66
C ASN A 16 12.56 18.29 -2.01
N VAL A 17 13.42 18.10 -2.99
CA VAL A 17 13.88 16.75 -3.36
C VAL A 17 14.78 16.20 -2.26
N PRO A 18 14.49 15.02 -1.68
CA PRO A 18 15.38 14.39 -0.71
C PRO A 18 16.79 14.22 -1.27
N LYS A 19 17.83 14.48 -0.45
CA LYS A 19 19.22 14.34 -0.90
C LYS A 19 19.60 12.90 -1.25
N ASN A 20 19.03 11.95 -0.51
CA ASN A 20 19.23 10.52 -0.72
C ASN A 20 17.85 9.87 -0.90
N TYR A 21 17.55 9.40 -2.08
CA TYR A 21 16.30 8.69 -2.38
C TYR A 21 16.54 7.55 -3.36
N GLU A 22 15.71 6.56 -3.27
CA GLU A 22 15.60 5.51 -4.27
C GLU A 22 14.30 5.67 -5.06
N LEU A 23 14.39 5.57 -6.38
CA LEU A 23 13.20 5.58 -7.23
C LEU A 23 12.42 4.27 -7.04
N CYS A 24 11.12 4.43 -6.79
CA CYS A 24 10.20 3.31 -6.73
C CYS A 24 10.00 2.70 -8.12
N LYS A 25 9.79 1.39 -8.14
CA LYS A 25 9.45 0.60 -9.33
C LYS A 25 8.08 -0.03 -9.15
N GLU A 26 7.47 -0.41 -10.25
CA GLU A 26 6.26 -1.22 -10.19
C GLU A 26 6.52 -2.52 -9.44
N GLY A 27 5.59 -2.87 -8.57
CA GLY A 27 5.75 -3.98 -7.66
C GLY A 27 6.56 -3.67 -6.39
N ASP A 28 7.13 -2.48 -6.21
CA ASP A 28 7.65 -2.08 -4.91
C ASP A 28 6.49 -1.87 -3.93
N ILE A 29 6.78 -2.05 -2.65
CA ILE A 29 5.81 -1.85 -1.59
C ILE A 29 6.37 -0.89 -0.55
N VAL A 30 5.53 -0.04 -0.01
CA VAL A 30 5.87 0.88 1.07
C VAL A 30 4.95 0.66 2.26
N PHE A 31 5.48 0.84 3.45
CA PHE A 31 4.75 0.67 4.71
C PHE A 31 4.88 1.95 5.52
N ALA A 32 3.79 2.43 6.11
CA ALA A 32 3.84 3.52 7.07
C ALA A 32 4.65 3.08 8.31
N ASP A 33 5.71 3.82 8.66
CA ASP A 33 6.58 3.48 9.79
C ASP A 33 5.96 3.85 11.14
N ALA A 34 5.00 4.79 11.15
CA ALA A 34 4.31 5.24 12.35
C ALA A 34 2.85 5.64 12.05
N SER A 35 1.99 5.52 13.08
CA SER A 35 0.60 5.99 13.05
C SER A 35 0.08 6.20 14.47
N GLU A 36 -0.93 7.07 14.62
CA GLU A 36 -1.71 7.20 15.85
C GLU A 36 -2.64 6.00 16.09
N ASP A 37 -3.00 5.27 15.05
CA ASP A 37 -3.80 4.03 15.13
C ASP A 37 -2.93 2.80 14.89
N THR A 38 -3.00 1.83 15.80
CA THR A 38 -2.31 0.54 15.67
C THR A 38 -2.75 -0.27 14.45
N ASN A 39 -3.93 0.01 13.89
CA ASN A 39 -4.40 -0.63 12.66
C ASN A 39 -3.83 0.00 11.40
N GLU A 40 -3.34 1.24 11.49
CA GLU A 40 -2.76 1.96 10.35
C GLU A 40 -1.22 1.90 10.32
N VAL A 41 -0.57 1.54 11.44
CA VAL A 41 0.88 1.32 11.45
C VAL A 41 1.23 0.10 10.58
N ALA A 42 2.27 0.21 9.76
CA ALA A 42 2.64 -0.70 8.69
C ALA A 42 1.54 -0.88 7.61
N LYS A 43 0.65 0.09 7.46
CA LYS A 43 -0.27 0.11 6.31
C LYS A 43 0.55 0.01 5.03
N ALA A 44 0.24 -1.02 4.26
CA ALA A 44 1.00 -1.40 3.07
C ALA A 44 0.38 -0.79 1.82
N VAL A 45 1.22 -0.21 0.97
CA VAL A 45 0.80 0.29 -0.35
C VAL A 45 1.77 -0.25 -1.39
N GLU A 46 1.27 -1.01 -2.35
CA GLU A 46 2.05 -1.52 -3.49
C GLU A 46 1.88 -0.58 -4.68
N TYR A 47 2.99 -0.24 -5.34
CA TYR A 47 2.99 0.49 -6.60
C TYR A 47 2.63 -0.47 -7.74
N TYR A 48 1.39 -0.37 -8.20
CA TYR A 48 0.84 -1.26 -9.23
C TYR A 48 1.16 -0.76 -10.65
N ASN A 49 0.96 0.54 -10.88
CA ASN A 49 1.21 1.19 -12.16
C ASN A 49 1.82 2.58 -11.93
N LEU A 50 2.99 2.82 -12.47
CA LEU A 50 3.68 4.12 -12.39
C LEU A 50 3.63 4.92 -13.69
N ASN A 51 3.18 4.31 -14.79
CA ASN A 51 3.08 4.94 -16.11
C ASN A 51 4.35 5.74 -16.50
N GLY A 52 5.52 5.18 -16.20
CA GLY A 52 6.83 5.78 -16.49
C GLY A 52 7.20 7.00 -15.64
N LYS A 53 6.36 7.42 -14.68
CA LYS A 53 6.67 8.54 -13.79
C LYS A 53 7.71 8.14 -12.75
N LYS A 54 8.55 9.12 -12.37
CA LYS A 54 9.53 8.96 -11.30
C LYS A 54 8.84 9.20 -9.96
N VAL A 55 8.79 8.19 -9.11
CA VAL A 55 8.15 8.24 -7.79
C VAL A 55 9.18 7.92 -6.72
N VAL A 56 9.12 8.60 -5.59
CA VAL A 56 9.94 8.35 -4.40
C VAL A 56 9.05 8.05 -3.20
N CYS A 57 9.56 7.28 -2.26
CA CYS A 57 8.87 7.02 -1.01
C CYS A 57 8.85 8.26 -0.10
N GLY A 58 7.80 8.41 0.70
CA GLY A 58 7.74 9.41 1.75
C GLY A 58 8.77 9.15 2.86
N LEU A 59 9.11 10.22 3.63
CA LEU A 59 10.11 10.15 4.71
C LEU A 59 9.72 9.17 5.83
N HIS A 60 8.43 9.06 6.10
CA HIS A 60 7.89 8.16 7.14
C HIS A 60 7.36 6.86 6.53
N THR A 61 8.21 6.22 5.72
CA THR A 61 7.87 4.94 5.09
C THR A 61 9.06 3.98 5.11
N ILE A 62 8.74 2.70 5.21
CA ILE A 62 9.69 1.61 4.99
C ILE A 62 9.48 1.11 3.57
N HIS A 63 10.49 1.22 2.72
CA HIS A 63 10.47 0.76 1.34
C HIS A 63 10.90 -0.71 1.25
N GLY A 64 10.13 -1.52 0.55
CA GLY A 64 10.43 -2.93 0.28
C GLY A 64 10.41 -3.24 -1.21
N ARG A 65 11.44 -3.96 -1.68
CA ARG A 65 11.57 -4.44 -3.05
C ARG A 65 11.81 -5.94 -3.09
N ASP A 66 11.08 -6.64 -3.94
CA ASP A 66 11.31 -8.06 -4.21
C ASP A 66 12.44 -8.26 -5.24
N ASN A 67 13.68 -8.27 -4.76
CA ASN A 67 14.86 -8.49 -5.60
C ASN A 67 15.00 -9.95 -6.09
N LYS A 68 14.18 -10.88 -5.60
CA LYS A 68 14.23 -12.31 -5.95
C LYS A 68 13.11 -12.72 -6.90
N ASN A 69 12.29 -11.77 -7.33
CA ASN A 69 11.15 -12.01 -8.22
C ASN A 69 10.26 -13.19 -7.76
N LYS A 70 9.97 -13.25 -6.47
CA LYS A 70 9.11 -14.27 -5.86
C LYS A 70 7.63 -13.94 -5.94
N THR A 71 7.29 -12.67 -6.15
CA THR A 71 5.93 -12.16 -6.12
C THR A 71 5.51 -11.57 -7.46
N VAL A 72 4.23 -11.66 -7.78
CA VAL A 72 3.64 -10.92 -8.90
C VAL A 72 3.22 -9.51 -8.44
N VAL A 73 3.20 -8.56 -9.39
CA VAL A 73 2.72 -7.19 -9.12
C VAL A 73 1.23 -7.24 -8.81
N GLY A 74 0.80 -6.52 -7.77
CA GLY A 74 -0.58 -6.51 -7.29
C GLY A 74 -0.88 -7.51 -6.17
N TYR A 75 -0.01 -8.50 -5.93
CA TYR A 75 -0.22 -9.49 -4.86
C TYR A 75 0.20 -8.98 -3.48
N LYS A 76 1.35 -8.29 -3.40
CA LYS A 76 1.94 -7.86 -2.12
C LYS A 76 1.03 -6.91 -1.34
N GLY A 77 0.38 -5.99 -2.04
CA GLY A 77 -0.56 -5.06 -1.42
C GLY A 77 -1.63 -5.79 -0.61
N TYR A 78 -2.21 -6.84 -1.15
CA TYR A 78 -3.21 -7.66 -0.45
C TYR A 78 -2.61 -8.54 0.63
N ALA A 79 -1.49 -9.20 0.36
CA ALA A 79 -0.84 -10.09 1.32
C ALA A 79 -0.45 -9.34 2.61
N PHE A 80 0.14 -8.15 2.47
CA PHE A 80 0.54 -7.31 3.59
C PHE A 80 -0.63 -6.51 4.22
N SER A 81 -1.80 -6.47 3.59
CA SER A 81 -3.04 -5.95 4.18
C SER A 81 -3.85 -7.03 4.91
N SER A 82 -3.38 -8.26 4.96
CA SER A 82 -4.09 -9.36 5.61
C SER A 82 -4.14 -9.21 7.13
N MET A 83 -5.22 -9.70 7.75
CA MET A 83 -5.36 -9.73 9.21
C MET A 83 -4.21 -10.49 9.90
N SER A 84 -3.72 -11.56 9.27
CA SER A 84 -2.59 -12.35 9.77
C SER A 84 -1.31 -11.51 9.87
N PHE A 85 -1.04 -10.65 8.89
CA PHE A 85 0.09 -9.73 8.93
C PHE A 85 -0.12 -8.63 9.96
N HIS A 86 -1.29 -7.99 10.00
CA HIS A 86 -1.61 -6.96 10.99
C HIS A 86 -1.52 -7.44 12.43
N HIS A 87 -1.86 -8.70 12.73
CA HIS A 87 -1.66 -9.28 14.05
C HIS A 87 -0.19 -9.34 14.45
N GLN A 88 0.72 -9.59 13.51
CA GLN A 88 2.16 -9.57 13.78
C GLN A 88 2.64 -8.15 14.04
N ILE A 89 2.18 -7.17 13.25
CA ILE A 89 2.53 -5.75 13.41
C ILE A 89 2.12 -5.24 14.79
N ARG A 90 0.89 -5.51 15.23
CA ARG A 90 0.43 -5.08 16.57
C ARG A 90 1.29 -5.59 17.72
N ARG A 91 1.93 -6.75 17.56
CA ARG A 91 2.82 -7.31 18.58
C ARG A 91 4.19 -6.64 18.63
N ILE A 92 4.61 -6.00 17.55
CA ILE A 92 5.94 -5.37 17.44
C ILE A 92 5.87 -3.84 17.46
N ALA A 93 4.69 -3.25 17.27
CA ALA A 93 4.48 -1.82 17.34
C ALA A 93 4.74 -1.31 18.76
N GLN A 94 5.46 -0.20 18.87
CA GLN A 94 5.86 0.44 20.12
C GLN A 94 5.34 1.86 20.16
N GLY A 95 4.85 2.29 21.31
CA GLY A 95 4.35 3.64 21.53
C GLY A 95 3.09 3.66 22.39
N THR A 96 2.70 4.86 22.84
CA THR A 96 1.49 5.07 23.65
C THR A 96 0.48 6.00 22.97
N LYS A 97 0.95 6.97 22.19
CA LYS A 97 0.12 7.88 21.38
C LYS A 97 0.41 7.72 19.90
N ILE A 98 1.69 7.58 19.57
CA ILE A 98 2.14 7.27 18.20
C ILE A 98 2.78 5.89 18.27
N TYR A 99 2.24 4.96 17.52
CA TYR A 99 2.76 3.61 17.37
C TYR A 99 3.74 3.59 16.22
N SER A 100 4.93 3.06 16.44
CA SER A 100 5.96 2.96 15.40
C SER A 100 6.54 1.56 15.33
N ILE A 101 7.08 1.22 14.17
CA ILE A 101 7.82 -0.01 13.92
C ILE A 101 9.24 0.32 13.50
N ASN A 102 10.18 -0.47 13.96
CA ASN A 102 11.57 -0.39 13.50
C ASN A 102 11.87 -1.54 12.53
N SER A 103 12.80 -1.30 11.61
CA SER A 103 13.16 -2.28 10.57
C SER A 103 13.61 -3.63 11.13
N LYS A 104 14.29 -3.63 12.29
CA LYS A 104 14.77 -4.87 12.95
C LYS A 104 13.60 -5.75 13.43
N ASN A 105 12.57 -5.17 14.03
CA ASN A 105 11.38 -5.91 14.45
C ASN A 105 10.50 -6.25 13.26
N PHE A 106 10.35 -5.33 12.31
CA PHE A 106 9.60 -5.54 11.09
C PHE A 106 10.14 -6.73 10.27
N SER A 107 11.46 -6.91 10.19
CA SER A 107 12.08 -8.04 9.48
C SER A 107 11.76 -9.43 10.04
N LYS A 108 11.15 -9.51 11.22
CA LYS A 108 10.69 -10.77 11.81
C LYS A 108 9.26 -11.15 11.38
N CYS A 109 8.54 -10.22 10.76
CA CYS A 109 7.21 -10.48 10.24
C CYS A 109 7.29 -11.25 8.92
N TYR A 110 6.27 -12.04 8.64
CA TYR A 110 6.21 -12.88 7.44
C TYR A 110 4.81 -12.88 6.84
N VAL A 111 4.76 -13.13 5.54
CA VAL A 111 3.54 -13.39 4.78
C VAL A 111 3.69 -14.68 4.00
N GLY A 112 2.58 -15.36 3.74
CA GLY A 112 2.55 -16.51 2.85
C GLY A 112 2.80 -16.07 1.41
N ILE A 113 3.63 -16.82 0.68
CA ILE A 113 3.92 -16.61 -0.73
C ILE A 113 3.57 -17.91 -1.47
N PRO A 114 2.36 -18.05 -2.02
CA PRO A 114 1.98 -19.21 -2.81
C PRO A 114 2.67 -19.22 -4.19
N SER A 115 2.32 -20.16 -5.05
CA SER A 115 2.82 -20.18 -6.43
C SER A 115 2.44 -18.89 -7.17
N LYS A 116 3.20 -18.50 -8.19
CA LYS A 116 2.91 -17.27 -8.97
C LYS A 116 1.53 -17.31 -9.62
N ASP A 117 1.08 -18.47 -10.06
CA ASP A 117 -0.25 -18.65 -10.65
C ASP A 117 -1.37 -18.43 -9.62
N GLU A 118 -1.17 -18.88 -8.39
CA GLU A 118 -2.11 -18.62 -7.29
C GLU A 118 -2.08 -17.16 -6.87
N GLN A 119 -0.90 -16.55 -6.78
CA GLN A 119 -0.76 -15.12 -6.50
C GLN A 119 -1.52 -14.28 -7.52
N GLN A 120 -1.39 -14.60 -8.82
CA GLN A 120 -2.08 -13.89 -9.89
C GLN A 120 -3.60 -14.01 -9.75
N LYS A 121 -4.11 -15.22 -9.52
CA LYS A 121 -5.55 -15.46 -9.31
C LYS A 121 -6.09 -14.70 -8.10
N ILE A 122 -5.35 -14.69 -6.98
CA ILE A 122 -5.72 -13.96 -5.77
C ILE A 122 -5.73 -12.45 -6.05
N ALA A 123 -4.68 -11.92 -6.66
CA ALA A 123 -4.57 -10.50 -6.97
C ALA A 123 -5.69 -10.04 -7.90
N ASP A 124 -5.98 -10.79 -8.96
CA ASP A 124 -7.03 -10.47 -9.91
C ASP A 124 -8.42 -10.51 -9.29
N LEU A 125 -8.71 -11.53 -8.48
CA LEU A 125 -10.00 -11.63 -7.77
C LEU A 125 -10.21 -10.44 -6.83
N LEU A 126 -9.22 -10.13 -6.00
CA LEU A 126 -9.35 -9.06 -5.01
C LEU A 126 -9.42 -7.69 -5.71
N ARG A 127 -8.66 -7.48 -6.79
CA ARG A 127 -8.74 -6.26 -7.60
C ARG A 127 -10.13 -6.05 -8.20
N LEU A 128 -10.75 -7.10 -8.75
CA LEU A 128 -12.11 -7.03 -9.29
C LEU A 128 -13.14 -6.69 -8.20
N ILE A 129 -12.95 -7.20 -6.98
CA ILE A 129 -13.80 -6.86 -5.84
C ILE A 129 -13.63 -5.38 -5.48
N ASP A 130 -12.40 -4.88 -5.37
CA ASP A 130 -12.12 -3.47 -5.08
C ASP A 130 -12.73 -2.54 -6.14
N GLU A 131 -12.57 -2.86 -7.43
CA GLU A 131 -13.17 -2.09 -8.53
C GLU A 131 -14.70 -2.06 -8.44
N ARG A 132 -15.32 -3.18 -8.07
CA ARG A 132 -16.77 -3.24 -7.86
C ARG A 132 -17.21 -2.39 -6.68
N ILE A 133 -16.48 -2.44 -5.56
CA ILE A 133 -16.76 -1.61 -4.38
C ILE A 133 -16.62 -0.13 -4.74
N ALA A 134 -15.57 0.27 -5.42
CA ALA A 134 -15.35 1.65 -5.85
C ALA A 134 -16.48 2.15 -6.76
N THR A 135 -16.93 1.31 -7.70
CA THR A 135 -18.05 1.63 -8.59
C THR A 135 -19.35 1.81 -7.81
N GLN A 136 -19.66 0.92 -6.86
CA GLN A 136 -20.85 1.04 -6.02
C GLN A 136 -20.83 2.30 -5.15
N ASN A 137 -19.68 2.62 -4.57
CA ASN A 137 -19.52 3.84 -3.76
C ASN A 137 -19.76 5.10 -4.61
N LYS A 138 -19.26 5.14 -5.84
CA LYS A 138 -19.52 6.25 -6.78
C LYS A 138 -21.03 6.39 -7.08
N ILE A 139 -21.72 5.29 -7.36
CA ILE A 139 -23.17 5.30 -7.60
C ILE A 139 -23.91 5.85 -6.36
N ILE A 140 -23.52 5.41 -5.16
CA ILE A 140 -24.13 5.90 -3.91
C ILE A 140 -23.91 7.40 -3.74
N GLU A 141 -22.71 7.91 -4.02
CA GLU A 141 -22.42 9.33 -3.96
C GLU A 141 -23.24 10.15 -4.96
N ASP A 142 -23.37 9.66 -6.19
CA ASP A 142 -24.15 10.33 -7.24
C ASP A 142 -25.64 10.35 -6.87
N LEU A 143 -26.20 9.26 -6.33
CA LEU A 143 -27.56 9.21 -5.83
C LEU A 143 -27.79 10.17 -4.65
N LYS A 144 -26.82 10.29 -3.73
CA LYS A 144 -26.91 11.27 -2.64
C LYS A 144 -26.94 12.70 -3.17
N LYS A 145 -26.11 13.04 -4.16
CA LYS A 145 -26.13 14.37 -4.81
C LYS A 145 -27.46 14.67 -5.48
N LEU A 146 -28.02 13.69 -6.22
CA LEU A 146 -29.35 13.83 -6.83
C LEU A 146 -30.44 14.07 -5.79
N LYS A 147 -30.44 13.34 -4.68
CA LYS A 147 -31.40 13.53 -3.59
C LYS A 147 -31.33 14.93 -2.95
N CYS A 148 -30.11 15.51 -2.87
CA CYS A 148 -29.95 16.86 -2.32
C CYS A 148 -30.34 17.98 -3.32
N ALA A 149 -30.51 17.66 -4.60
CA ALA A 149 -30.87 18.63 -5.66
C ALA A 149 -32.40 18.71 -5.90
N ILE A 150 -33.17 17.86 -5.22
CA ILE A 150 -34.64 17.87 -5.20
C ILE A 150 -35.14 18.53 -3.90
#